data_c6854ec5ae2347f819c86f323f894468
#
_entry.id   c6854ec5ae2347f819c86f323f894468
#
_cell.length_a   1.000
_cell.length_b   1.000
_cell.length_c   1.000
_cell.angle_alpha   90.00
_cell.angle_beta   90.00
_cell.angle_gamma   90.00
#
_symmetry.space_group_name_H-M   'P 1'
#
loop_
_entity.id
_entity.type
_entity.pdbx_description
1 polymer ?
#
loop_
_entity_poly.entity_id
_entity_poly.type
_entity_poly.pdbx_seq_one_letter_code
_entity_poly.pdbx_strand_id
1 'polypeptide(L)'
;MALLTHREHEDRPWGSFDRFTLSEASTVKIIRVASGKRLSLQYHHKRSEFWRVIEGEGTVTIGENDLPANMGDEFEIPVETKHRLAGGNQGITILEIALGNFDEKDIVRVADDFGRA
;
A
#
# COMPACT_ATOMS: atom_id res chain seq x y z
N MET A 1 -11.50 -9.97 -6.89
CA MET A 1 -11.26 -10.84 -5.71
C MET A 1 -10.44 -10.07 -4.68
N ALA A 2 -10.87 -10.06 -3.45
CA ALA A 2 -10.16 -9.36 -2.39
C ALA A 2 -8.86 -10.08 -2.03
N LEU A 3 -7.77 -9.33 -1.82
CA LEU A 3 -6.49 -9.89 -1.39
C LEU A 3 -6.54 -10.38 0.06
N LEU A 4 -7.27 -9.67 0.92
CA LEU A 4 -7.36 -9.99 2.34
C LEU A 4 -8.54 -10.93 2.59
N THR A 5 -8.26 -12.24 2.49
CA THR A 5 -9.32 -13.27 2.59
C THR A 5 -9.80 -13.52 4.03
N HIS A 6 -9.05 -13.05 5.02
CA HIS A 6 -9.39 -13.20 6.44
C HIS A 6 -9.77 -11.86 7.09
N ARG A 7 -10.09 -10.86 6.27
CA ARG A 7 -10.52 -9.57 6.77
C ARG A 7 -11.89 -9.66 7.40
N GLU A 8 -12.05 -9.02 8.56
CA GLU A 8 -13.31 -9.00 9.29
C GLU A 8 -13.45 -7.71 10.09
N HIS A 9 -14.67 -7.18 10.13
CA HIS A 9 -15.03 -6.07 10.99
C HIS A 9 -15.98 -6.57 12.07
N GLU A 10 -15.75 -6.19 13.34
CA GLU A 10 -16.64 -6.53 14.44
C GLU A 10 -17.01 -5.30 15.26
N ASP A 11 -18.30 -5.15 15.52
CA ASP A 11 -18.82 -4.16 16.46
C ASP A 11 -18.86 -4.74 17.86
N ARG A 12 -18.45 -3.94 18.83
CA ARG A 12 -18.41 -4.30 20.25
C ARG A 12 -19.06 -3.21 21.08
N PRO A 13 -19.45 -3.47 22.36
CA PRO A 13 -20.05 -2.43 23.20
C PRO A 13 -19.19 -1.19 23.38
N TRP A 14 -17.86 -1.30 23.29
CA TRP A 14 -16.92 -0.18 23.42
C TRP A 14 -16.52 0.46 22.08
N GLY A 15 -17.00 -0.06 20.95
CA GLY A 15 -16.63 0.44 19.63
C GLY A 15 -16.54 -0.68 18.61
N SER A 16 -15.45 -0.72 17.86
CA SER A 16 -15.26 -1.74 16.83
C SER A 16 -13.79 -2.00 16.58
N PHE A 17 -13.52 -3.08 15.84
CA PHE A 17 -12.18 -3.32 15.30
C PHE A 17 -12.27 -3.91 13.89
N ASP A 18 -11.21 -3.69 13.13
CA ASP A 18 -11.01 -4.32 11.83
C ASP A 18 -9.79 -5.25 11.94
N ARG A 19 -9.97 -6.51 11.58
CA ARG A 19 -8.88 -7.45 11.45
C ARG A 19 -8.56 -7.60 9.97
N PHE A 20 -7.29 -7.46 9.61
CA PHE A 20 -6.87 -7.54 8.22
C PHE A 20 -6.34 -8.92 7.84
N THR A 21 -5.62 -9.57 8.74
CA THR A 21 -5.04 -10.89 8.52
C THR A 21 -5.32 -11.80 9.71
N LEU A 22 -5.21 -13.11 9.50
CA LEU A 22 -5.40 -14.10 10.58
C LEU A 22 -4.41 -15.25 10.37
N SER A 23 -3.39 -15.32 11.23
CA SER A 23 -2.42 -16.42 11.27
C SER A 23 -1.85 -16.77 9.90
N GLU A 24 -1.55 -15.74 9.09
CA GLU A 24 -0.99 -15.92 7.77
C GLU A 24 0.28 -15.10 7.60
N ALA A 25 1.17 -15.55 6.69
CA ALA A 25 2.42 -14.84 6.42
C ALA A 25 2.14 -13.48 5.83
N SER A 26 2.57 -12.44 6.52
CA SER A 26 2.42 -11.06 6.06
C SER A 26 3.53 -10.20 6.65
N THR A 27 3.88 -9.13 5.93
CA THR A 27 4.81 -8.10 6.42
C THR A 27 4.05 -6.78 6.42
N VAL A 28 4.08 -6.10 7.57
CA VAL A 28 3.32 -4.86 7.77
C VAL A 28 4.29 -3.72 7.92
N LYS A 29 4.04 -2.65 7.15
CA LYS A 29 4.83 -1.40 7.22
C LYS A 29 3.91 -0.20 7.35
N ILE A 30 4.41 0.83 7.99
CA ILE A 30 3.84 2.16 7.87
C ILE A 30 4.80 2.95 6.98
N ILE A 31 4.30 3.44 5.86
CA ILE A 31 5.11 4.18 4.88
C ILE A 31 4.67 5.64 4.91
N ARG A 32 5.63 6.53 5.08
CA ARG A 32 5.40 7.99 5.11
C ARG A 32 6.11 8.62 3.92
N VAL A 33 5.33 9.23 3.03
CA VAL A 33 5.87 9.94 1.86
C VAL A 33 5.73 11.43 2.09
N ALA A 34 6.84 12.13 2.07
CA ALA A 34 6.88 13.57 2.34
C ALA A 34 6.12 14.35 1.26
N SER A 35 5.70 15.57 1.61
CA SER A 35 5.04 16.49 0.70
C SER A 35 5.81 16.63 -0.61
N GLY A 36 5.13 16.44 -1.73
CA GLY A 36 5.70 16.59 -3.07
C GLY A 36 6.71 15.54 -3.49
N LYS A 37 6.91 14.49 -2.66
CA LYS A 37 7.79 13.38 -2.99
C LYS A 37 6.97 12.17 -3.42
N ARG A 38 7.64 11.18 -4.01
CA ARG A 38 6.98 9.94 -4.44
C ARG A 38 7.95 8.77 -4.43
N LEU A 39 7.41 7.58 -4.23
CA LEU A 39 8.15 6.34 -4.37
C LEU A 39 8.50 6.10 -5.84
N SER A 40 9.41 5.16 -6.11
CA SER A 40 9.64 4.70 -7.47
C SER A 40 8.37 4.10 -8.07
N LEU A 41 8.25 4.16 -9.38
CA LEU A 41 7.28 3.32 -10.10
C LEU A 41 7.88 1.93 -10.15
N GLN A 42 7.21 0.97 -9.52
CA GLN A 42 7.80 -0.34 -9.22
C GLN A 42 6.77 -1.45 -9.30
N TYR A 43 7.26 -2.69 -9.39
CA TYR A 43 6.42 -3.88 -9.20
C TYR A 43 7.20 -4.99 -8.52
N HIS A 44 6.49 -6.01 -8.04
CA HIS A 44 7.05 -7.15 -7.35
C HIS A 44 6.55 -8.44 -7.99
N HIS A 45 7.39 -9.48 -8.01
CA HIS A 45 7.04 -10.76 -8.64
C HIS A 45 6.28 -11.69 -7.72
N LYS A 46 6.55 -11.62 -6.40
CA LYS A 46 6.11 -12.65 -5.45
C LYS A 46 5.15 -12.18 -4.39
N ARG A 47 4.88 -10.87 -4.30
CA ARG A 47 3.97 -10.36 -3.28
C ARG A 47 2.91 -9.45 -3.85
N SER A 48 1.73 -9.53 -3.27
CA SER A 48 0.67 -8.56 -3.43
C SER A 48 0.65 -7.65 -2.22
N GLU A 49 0.06 -6.47 -2.35
CA GLU A 49 0.04 -5.47 -1.28
C GLU A 49 -1.36 -4.91 -1.10
N PHE A 50 -1.72 -4.67 0.16
CA PHE A 50 -2.91 -3.92 0.55
C PHE A 50 -2.44 -2.63 1.20
N TRP A 51 -3.01 -1.51 0.79
CA TRP A 51 -2.68 -0.20 1.32
C TRP A 51 -3.92 0.48 1.90
N ARG A 52 -3.80 1.06 3.09
CA ARG A 52 -4.82 1.92 3.66
C ARG A 52 -4.20 3.26 4.03
N VAL A 53 -4.80 4.35 3.56
CA VAL A 53 -4.35 5.71 3.93
C VAL A 53 -4.79 6.00 5.35
N ILE A 54 -3.84 6.28 6.23
CA ILE A 54 -4.11 6.57 7.65
C ILE A 54 -3.91 8.04 7.99
N GLU A 55 -3.20 8.81 7.16
CA GLU A 55 -2.97 10.24 7.37
C GLU A 55 -2.60 10.92 6.06
N GLY A 56 -2.98 12.18 5.89
CA GLY A 56 -2.58 12.97 4.74
C GLY A 56 -3.37 12.66 3.49
N GLU A 57 -2.79 13.01 2.34
CA GLU A 57 -3.41 12.83 1.04
C GLU A 57 -2.34 12.75 -0.06
N GLY A 58 -2.73 12.22 -1.20
CA GLY A 58 -1.81 12.09 -2.33
C GLY A 58 -2.44 11.38 -3.51
N THR A 59 -1.58 10.70 -4.27
CA THR A 59 -1.99 9.95 -5.47
C THR A 59 -1.39 8.56 -5.44
N VAL A 60 -2.21 7.57 -5.76
CA VAL A 60 -1.78 6.18 -5.93
C VAL A 60 -1.87 5.84 -7.41
N THR A 61 -0.77 5.36 -7.96
CA THR A 61 -0.74 4.83 -9.32
C THR A 61 -0.79 3.32 -9.27
N ILE A 62 -1.75 2.72 -9.95
CA ILE A 62 -1.88 1.26 -10.09
C ILE A 62 -2.08 0.95 -11.57
N GLY A 63 -1.12 0.24 -12.18
CA GLY A 63 -1.12 0.01 -13.62
C GLY A 63 -1.06 1.33 -14.38
N GLU A 64 -2.06 1.59 -15.20
CA GLU A 64 -2.17 2.82 -16.00
C GLU A 64 -3.05 3.89 -15.34
N ASN A 65 -3.54 3.65 -14.12
CA ASN A 65 -4.49 4.54 -13.45
C ASN A 65 -3.85 5.32 -12.33
N ASP A 66 -4.05 6.63 -12.32
CA ASP A 66 -3.72 7.50 -11.19
C ASP A 66 -5.00 7.80 -10.42
N LEU A 67 -4.99 7.48 -9.14
CA LEU A 67 -6.16 7.55 -8.27
C LEU A 67 -5.91 8.52 -7.12
N PRO A 68 -6.86 9.40 -6.80
CA PRO A 68 -6.74 10.21 -5.60
C PRO A 68 -6.76 9.33 -4.36
N ALA A 69 -5.93 9.66 -3.38
CA ALA A 69 -5.81 8.91 -2.14
C ALA A 69 -6.00 9.85 -0.96
N ASN A 70 -7.06 9.61 -0.19
CA ASN A 70 -7.43 10.38 0.98
C ASN A 70 -7.55 9.47 2.19
N MET A 71 -7.53 10.05 3.39
CA MET A 71 -7.61 9.29 4.63
C MET A 71 -8.80 8.33 4.62
N GLY A 72 -8.53 7.06 4.94
CA GLY A 72 -9.51 5.98 4.93
C GLY A 72 -9.61 5.21 3.61
N ASP A 73 -9.05 5.73 2.52
CA ASP A 73 -9.06 5.03 1.24
C ASP A 73 -8.18 3.78 1.28
N GLU A 74 -8.59 2.77 0.52
CA GLU A 74 -7.91 1.47 0.47
C GLU A 74 -7.63 1.08 -0.97
N PHE A 75 -6.49 0.44 -1.18
CA PHE A 75 -6.03 0.02 -2.50
C PHE A 75 -5.46 -1.40 -2.42
N GLU A 76 -5.71 -2.18 -3.46
CA GLU A 76 -5.15 -3.52 -3.60
C GLU A 76 -4.23 -3.54 -4.81
N ILE A 77 -3.01 -4.04 -4.61
CA ILE A 77 -1.98 -4.10 -5.65
C ILE A 77 -1.62 -5.57 -5.86
N PRO A 78 -2.08 -6.18 -6.96
CA PRO A 78 -1.72 -7.57 -7.27
C PRO A 78 -0.23 -7.71 -7.60
N VAL A 79 0.25 -8.95 -7.59
CA VAL A 79 1.61 -9.24 -8.05
C VAL A 79 1.84 -8.72 -9.47
N GLU A 80 3.07 -8.34 -9.77
CA GLU A 80 3.50 -7.88 -11.10
C GLU A 80 2.76 -6.65 -11.64
N THR A 81 2.08 -5.90 -10.78
CA THR A 81 1.37 -4.69 -11.17
C THR A 81 2.20 -3.47 -10.79
N LYS A 82 2.49 -2.63 -11.77
CA LYS A 82 3.22 -1.37 -11.53
C LYS A 82 2.42 -0.48 -10.62
N HIS A 83 3.10 0.11 -9.63
CA HIS A 83 2.44 0.98 -8.66
C HIS A 83 3.41 2.01 -8.12
N ARG A 84 2.84 3.10 -7.60
CA ARG A 84 3.58 4.21 -7.01
C ARG A 84 2.68 4.95 -6.04
N LEU A 85 3.27 5.48 -4.97
CA LEU A 85 2.61 6.35 -4.01
C LEU A 85 3.28 7.73 -4.07
N ALA A 86 2.49 8.76 -4.24
CA ALA A 86 2.96 10.15 -4.24
C ALA A 86 2.29 10.93 -3.12
N GLY A 87 3.07 11.68 -2.35
CA GLY A 87 2.56 12.58 -1.32
C GLY A 87 2.05 13.86 -1.94
N GLY A 88 0.88 14.31 -1.47
CA GLY A 88 0.33 15.60 -1.83
C GLY A 88 0.92 16.73 -0.97
N ASN A 89 0.19 17.83 -0.82
CA ASN A 89 0.69 19.01 -0.11
C ASN A 89 1.05 18.75 1.34
N GLN A 90 0.40 17.81 2.00
CA GLN A 90 0.63 17.46 3.40
C GLN A 90 1.41 16.15 3.57
N GLY A 91 1.85 15.55 2.47
CA GLY A 91 2.39 14.22 2.50
C GLY A 91 1.30 13.17 2.71
N ILE A 92 1.69 11.90 2.70
CA ILE A 92 0.76 10.79 2.88
C ILE A 92 1.39 9.69 3.72
N THR A 93 0.61 9.10 4.61
CA THR A 93 1.02 7.96 5.41
C THR A 93 0.06 6.82 5.16
N ILE A 94 0.59 5.65 4.84
CA ILE A 94 -0.21 4.46 4.60
C ILE A 94 0.22 3.31 5.51
N LEU A 95 -0.73 2.43 5.81
CA LEU A 95 -0.48 1.10 6.32
C LEU A 95 -0.38 0.18 5.10
N GLU A 96 0.74 -0.51 4.97
CA GLU A 96 0.97 -1.50 3.92
C GLU A 96 1.01 -2.89 4.52
N ILE A 97 0.23 -3.80 3.94
CA ILE A 97 0.27 -5.22 4.29
C ILE A 97 0.69 -5.97 3.02
N ALA A 98 1.90 -6.54 3.05
CA ALA A 98 2.40 -7.38 1.97
C ALA A 98 2.09 -8.83 2.30
N LEU A 99 1.42 -9.53 1.38
CA LEU A 99 1.05 -10.93 1.55
C LEU A 99 2.03 -11.83 0.82
N GLY A 100 2.37 -12.96 1.46
CA GLY A 100 3.28 -13.94 0.92
C GLY A 100 4.69 -13.80 1.49
N ASN A 101 5.65 -14.43 0.82
CA ASN A 101 7.05 -14.37 1.22
C ASN A 101 7.63 -13.00 0.87
N PHE A 102 8.07 -12.29 1.88
CA PHE A 102 8.62 -10.96 1.71
C PHE A 102 10.14 -11.04 1.50
N ASP A 103 10.61 -10.40 0.42
CA ASP A 103 12.02 -10.23 0.11
C ASP A 103 12.23 -8.80 -0.39
N GLU A 104 13.05 -8.02 0.30
CA GLU A 104 13.34 -6.63 -0.09
C GLU A 104 13.97 -6.54 -1.49
N LYS A 105 14.60 -7.62 -1.97
CA LYS A 105 15.20 -7.67 -3.29
C LYS A 105 14.17 -7.94 -4.39
N ASP A 106 12.96 -8.35 -4.04
CA ASP A 106 11.88 -8.58 -4.98
C ASP A 106 11.24 -7.25 -5.36
N ILE A 107 11.94 -6.45 -6.11
CA ILE A 107 11.50 -5.15 -6.60
C ILE A 107 12.12 -4.85 -7.96
N VAL A 108 11.29 -4.42 -8.90
CA VAL A 108 11.75 -3.87 -10.18
C VAL A 108 11.32 -2.41 -10.23
N ARG A 109 12.30 -1.52 -10.24
CA ARG A 109 12.05 -0.07 -10.35
C ARG A 109 12.07 0.32 -11.82
N VAL A 110 10.94 0.83 -12.30
CA VAL A 110 10.77 1.25 -13.69
C VAL A 110 11.19 2.71 -13.86
N ALA A 111 10.90 3.54 -12.87
CA ALA A 111 11.29 4.94 -12.81
C ALA A 111 11.48 5.36 -11.36
N ASP A 112 12.47 6.20 -11.09
CA ASP A 112 12.78 6.64 -9.73
C ASP A 112 13.37 8.04 -9.74
N ASP A 113 12.75 8.94 -8.96
CA ASP A 113 13.21 10.34 -8.84
C ASP A 113 14.55 10.44 -8.11
N PHE A 114 14.96 9.39 -7.41
CA PHE A 114 16.18 9.34 -6.60
C PHE A 114 17.32 8.54 -7.24
N GLY A 115 17.20 8.18 -8.53
CA GLY A 115 18.27 7.57 -9.31
C GLY A 115 18.48 6.08 -9.05
N ARG A 116 17.49 5.33 -8.56
CA ARG A 116 17.62 3.89 -8.29
C ARG A 116 17.06 2.99 -9.39
N ALA A 117 16.50 3.58 -10.42
CA ALA A 117 15.94 2.80 -11.53
C ALA A 117 17.01 2.49 -12.57
#